data_bb59c38c5de0e06a32dec0a543b4993c
#
_entry.id   bb59c38c5de0e06a32dec0a543b4993c
#
_cell.length_a   1.000
_cell.length_b   1.000
_cell.length_c   1.000
_cell.angle_alpha   90.00
_cell.angle_beta   90.00
_cell.angle_gamma   90.00
#
_symmetry.space_group_name_H-M   'P 1'
#
loop_
_entity.id
_entity.type
_entity.pdbx_description
1 polymer ?
#
loop_
_entity_poly.entity_id
_entity_poly.type
_entity_poly.pdbx_seq_one_letter_code
_entity_poly.pdbx_strand_id
1 'polypeptide(L)'
;MLDLSAGQILIDGLDISQLPRHDIRSRINSITQDGVFIQGSVRDNIDPRNVHNVDAICDALEVVQLLELIEEKGSNGLSSDISELHLSQGQKQLFCLARALLNPSQILVLDEATSTVDEHTDEIMQKVIRQNFGSQTIITVAHRLESILDHDTVVVLDGGRIAEIGDPHELLAQGEDTEFGRLWKFLQPESS
;
A
#
# COMPACT_ATOMS: atom_id res chain seq x y z
N MET A 1 -13.38 -0.69 -10.62
CA MET A 1 -12.50 -0.76 -11.79
C MET A 1 -13.18 0.04 -12.89
N LEU A 2 -12.47 0.99 -13.47
CA LEU A 2 -12.92 1.72 -14.66
C LEU A 2 -12.63 0.85 -15.88
N ASP A 3 -13.48 0.97 -16.89
CA ASP A 3 -13.23 0.31 -18.17
C ASP A 3 -12.19 1.12 -18.96
N LEU A 4 -11.30 0.42 -19.66
CA LEU A 4 -10.31 1.07 -20.50
C LEU A 4 -11.01 1.73 -21.70
N SER A 5 -10.68 2.98 -21.98
CA SER A 5 -11.16 3.67 -23.19
C SER A 5 -10.41 3.22 -24.45
N ALA A 6 -9.16 2.80 -24.31
CA ALA A 6 -8.29 2.27 -25.35
C ALA A 6 -7.09 1.54 -24.73
N GLY A 7 -6.41 0.71 -25.53
CA GLY A 7 -5.24 -0.06 -25.10
C GLY A 7 -5.63 -1.33 -24.36
N GLN A 8 -4.61 -1.94 -23.71
CA GLN A 8 -4.77 -3.19 -22.94
C GLN A 8 -3.85 -3.15 -21.72
N ILE A 9 -4.23 -3.85 -20.66
CA ILE A 9 -3.38 -4.11 -19.50
C ILE A 9 -3.10 -5.60 -19.47
N LEU A 10 -1.82 -5.95 -19.50
CA LEU A 10 -1.36 -7.33 -19.44
C LEU A 10 -0.73 -7.61 -18.08
N ILE A 11 -1.10 -8.73 -17.45
CA ILE A 11 -0.42 -9.29 -16.29
C ILE A 11 0.06 -10.69 -16.69
N ASP A 12 1.37 -10.90 -16.64
CA ASP A 12 2.00 -12.15 -17.10
C ASP A 12 1.55 -12.59 -18.51
N GLY A 13 1.39 -11.60 -19.42
CA GLY A 13 0.94 -11.82 -20.80
C GLY A 13 -0.57 -12.04 -20.96
N LEU A 14 -1.34 -12.05 -19.88
CA LEU A 14 -2.81 -12.19 -19.90
C LEU A 14 -3.48 -10.82 -19.89
N ASP A 15 -4.35 -10.58 -20.85
CA ASP A 15 -5.17 -9.36 -20.87
C ASP A 15 -6.24 -9.41 -19.77
N ILE A 16 -6.17 -8.49 -18.82
CA ILE A 16 -7.10 -8.45 -17.69
C ILE A 16 -8.54 -8.18 -18.11
N SER A 17 -8.78 -7.60 -19.28
CA SER A 17 -10.14 -7.39 -19.81
C SER A 17 -10.86 -8.70 -20.14
N GLN A 18 -10.10 -9.78 -20.38
CA GLN A 18 -10.58 -11.12 -20.68
C GLN A 18 -10.85 -11.97 -19.43
N LEU A 19 -10.47 -11.47 -18.25
CA LEU A 19 -10.56 -12.21 -17.00
C LEU A 19 -11.78 -11.78 -16.17
N PRO A 20 -12.41 -12.71 -15.43
CA PRO A 20 -13.44 -12.35 -14.46
C PRO A 20 -12.89 -11.37 -13.41
N ARG A 21 -13.66 -10.33 -13.08
CA ARG A 21 -13.23 -9.30 -12.11
C ARG A 21 -12.87 -9.87 -10.73
N HIS A 22 -13.49 -10.97 -10.32
CA HIS A 22 -13.19 -11.59 -9.02
C HIS A 22 -11.81 -12.25 -9.03
N ASP A 23 -11.37 -12.84 -10.15
CA ASP A 23 -10.05 -13.46 -10.29
C ASP A 23 -8.95 -12.40 -10.20
N ILE A 24 -9.17 -11.25 -10.88
CA ILE A 24 -8.24 -10.11 -10.82
C ILE A 24 -8.13 -9.59 -9.37
N ARG A 25 -9.27 -9.36 -8.72
CA ARG A 25 -9.31 -8.84 -7.34
C ARG A 25 -8.72 -9.78 -6.30
N SER A 26 -8.72 -11.07 -6.54
CA SER A 26 -8.09 -12.05 -5.64
C SER A 26 -6.56 -12.08 -5.76
N ARG A 27 -6.00 -11.50 -6.83
CA ARG A 27 -4.56 -11.51 -7.12
C ARG A 27 -3.89 -10.15 -6.98
N ILE A 28 -4.67 -9.11 -6.70
CA ILE A 28 -4.19 -7.74 -6.52
C ILE A 28 -4.71 -7.24 -5.18
N ASN A 29 -3.81 -6.90 -4.27
CA ASN A 29 -4.13 -6.13 -3.09
C ASN A 29 -3.91 -4.65 -3.38
N SER A 30 -4.78 -3.80 -2.85
CA SER A 30 -4.66 -2.35 -2.96
C SER A 30 -4.85 -1.72 -1.61
N ILE A 31 -3.88 -0.90 -1.21
CA ILE A 31 -3.96 -0.02 -0.05
C ILE A 31 -4.12 1.40 -0.61
N THR A 32 -5.30 1.96 -0.41
CA THR A 32 -5.66 3.31 -0.88
C THR A 32 -5.48 4.33 0.24
N GLN A 33 -5.41 5.60 -0.09
CA GLN A 33 -5.28 6.71 0.86
C GLN A 33 -6.32 6.63 1.99
N ASP A 34 -7.58 6.33 1.66
CA ASP A 34 -8.64 6.10 2.63
C ASP A 34 -8.89 4.60 2.79
N GLY A 35 -8.52 4.06 3.95
CA GLY A 35 -8.81 2.67 4.28
C GLY A 35 -10.31 2.42 4.34
N VAL A 36 -10.79 1.39 3.65
CA VAL A 36 -12.20 1.00 3.67
C VAL A 36 -12.48 0.17 4.91
N PHE A 37 -13.42 0.66 5.74
CA PHE A 37 -13.91 -0.02 6.93
C PHE A 37 -15.42 -0.22 6.82
N ILE A 38 -15.90 -1.39 7.27
CA ILE A 38 -17.33 -1.71 7.37
C ILE A 38 -17.77 -1.59 8.83
N GLN A 39 -19.06 -1.35 9.04
CA GLN A 39 -19.63 -1.46 10.38
C GLN A 39 -19.53 -2.90 10.87
N GLY A 40 -19.09 -3.08 12.13
CA GLY A 40 -18.91 -4.40 12.72
C GLY A 40 -17.63 -4.51 13.52
N SER A 41 -17.28 -5.75 13.88
CA SER A 41 -16.14 -6.04 14.71
C SER A 41 -14.79 -5.81 14.01
N VAL A 42 -13.71 -5.74 14.81
CA VAL A 42 -12.34 -5.79 14.31
C VAL A 42 -12.15 -7.02 13.41
N ARG A 43 -12.68 -8.18 13.84
CA ARG A 43 -12.61 -9.43 13.08
C ARG A 43 -13.31 -9.31 11.72
N ASP A 44 -14.52 -8.75 11.66
CA ASP A 44 -15.24 -8.57 10.38
C ASP A 44 -14.48 -7.66 9.43
N ASN A 45 -13.74 -6.72 9.98
CA ASN A 45 -12.93 -5.79 9.21
C ASN A 45 -11.60 -6.37 8.74
N ILE A 46 -10.91 -7.20 9.53
CA ILE A 46 -9.61 -7.78 9.17
C ILE A 46 -9.77 -9.01 8.27
N ASP A 47 -10.78 -9.84 8.53
CA ASP A 47 -11.07 -11.10 7.81
C ASP A 47 -12.57 -11.22 7.47
N PRO A 48 -13.11 -10.39 6.55
CA PRO A 48 -14.52 -10.36 6.21
C PRO A 48 -15.05 -11.67 5.62
N ARG A 49 -14.18 -12.56 5.18
CA ARG A 49 -14.54 -13.91 4.68
C ARG A 49 -14.54 -14.97 5.76
N ASN A 50 -14.04 -14.63 6.96
CA ASN A 50 -13.88 -15.53 8.10
C ASN A 50 -13.15 -16.84 7.76
N VAL A 51 -12.05 -16.71 7.00
CA VAL A 51 -11.25 -17.87 6.53
C VAL A 51 -10.01 -18.12 7.37
N HIS A 52 -9.56 -17.12 8.17
CA HIS A 52 -8.38 -17.23 9.00
C HIS A 52 -8.72 -17.55 10.46
N ASN A 53 -7.84 -18.29 11.13
CA ASN A 53 -7.94 -18.54 12.56
C ASN A 53 -7.49 -17.28 13.35
N VAL A 54 -7.78 -17.28 14.66
CA VAL A 54 -7.48 -16.14 15.54
C VAL A 54 -5.98 -15.87 15.61
N ASP A 55 -5.16 -16.92 15.67
CA ASP A 55 -3.71 -16.80 15.80
C ASP A 55 -3.10 -16.07 14.58
N ALA A 56 -3.49 -16.46 13.36
CA ALA A 56 -3.04 -15.79 12.14
C ALA A 56 -3.46 -14.32 12.09
N ILE A 57 -4.65 -13.99 12.60
CA ILE A 57 -5.11 -12.60 12.68
C ILE A 57 -4.27 -11.81 13.70
N CYS A 58 -4.01 -12.40 14.87
CA CYS A 58 -3.18 -11.76 15.90
C CYS A 58 -1.75 -11.55 15.38
N ASP A 59 -1.14 -12.54 14.74
CA ASP A 59 0.20 -12.45 14.15
C ASP A 59 0.27 -11.29 13.13
N ALA A 60 -0.73 -11.17 12.24
CA ALA A 60 -0.76 -10.09 11.27
C ALA A 60 -0.91 -8.71 11.92
N LEU A 61 -1.70 -8.59 12.97
CA LEU A 61 -1.89 -7.36 13.73
C LEU A 61 -0.65 -7.00 14.56
N GLU A 62 0.06 -8.00 15.09
CA GLU A 62 1.33 -7.81 15.80
C GLU A 62 2.42 -7.29 14.87
N VAL A 63 2.55 -7.85 13.66
CA VAL A 63 3.51 -7.40 12.64
C VAL A 63 3.35 -5.90 12.33
N VAL A 64 2.12 -5.40 12.27
CA VAL A 64 1.82 -3.98 12.04
C VAL A 64 1.68 -3.17 13.34
N GLN A 65 1.99 -3.74 14.49
CA GLN A 65 1.97 -3.09 15.82
C GLN A 65 0.58 -2.54 16.22
N LEU A 66 -0.49 -3.23 15.85
CA LEU A 66 -1.87 -2.84 16.22
C LEU A 66 -2.51 -3.76 17.25
N LEU A 67 -1.91 -4.93 17.54
CA LEU A 67 -2.54 -5.93 18.43
C LEU A 67 -2.74 -5.36 19.83
N GLU A 68 -1.70 -4.77 20.44
CA GLU A 68 -1.75 -4.18 21.79
C GLU A 68 -2.82 -3.06 21.87
N LEU A 69 -2.86 -2.19 20.86
CA LEU A 69 -3.88 -1.13 20.78
C LEU A 69 -5.30 -1.69 20.75
N ILE A 70 -5.52 -2.81 20.03
CA ILE A 70 -6.84 -3.45 19.96
C ILE A 70 -7.20 -4.09 21.29
N GLU A 71 -6.23 -4.68 22.01
CA GLU A 71 -6.44 -5.27 23.33
C GLU A 71 -6.71 -4.22 24.41
N GLU A 72 -6.03 -3.07 24.33
CA GLU A 72 -6.22 -1.98 25.31
C GLU A 72 -7.51 -1.19 25.12
N LYS A 73 -7.84 -0.86 23.86
CA LYS A 73 -8.99 0.01 23.56
C LYS A 73 -10.28 -0.77 23.28
N GLY A 74 -10.14 -1.99 22.77
CA GLY A 74 -11.29 -2.82 22.45
C GLY A 74 -11.89 -3.47 23.70
N SER A 75 -13.19 -3.32 23.90
CA SER A 75 -13.91 -3.92 25.05
C SER A 75 -13.88 -5.46 25.05
N ASN A 76 -13.72 -6.09 23.86
CA ASN A 76 -13.75 -7.53 23.64
C ASN A 76 -12.67 -7.99 22.61
N GLY A 77 -11.51 -7.33 22.53
CA GLY A 77 -10.45 -7.67 21.60
C GLY A 77 -10.92 -7.68 20.15
N LEU A 78 -10.75 -8.77 19.42
CA LEU A 78 -11.17 -8.90 18.01
C LEU A 78 -12.70 -8.80 17.81
N SER A 79 -13.51 -9.01 18.85
CA SER A 79 -14.96 -8.89 18.80
C SER A 79 -15.47 -7.48 19.10
N SER A 80 -14.59 -6.54 19.46
CA SER A 80 -14.94 -5.14 19.67
C SER A 80 -15.37 -4.47 18.37
N ASP A 81 -16.29 -3.51 18.46
CA ASP A 81 -16.64 -2.70 17.30
C ASP A 81 -15.42 -1.87 16.86
N ILE A 82 -15.13 -1.86 15.55
CA ILE A 82 -13.96 -1.16 15.00
C ILE A 82 -13.99 0.34 15.32
N SER A 83 -15.18 0.92 15.49
CA SER A 83 -15.34 2.33 15.82
C SER A 83 -14.88 2.69 17.24
N GLU A 84 -14.89 1.73 18.18
CA GLU A 84 -14.42 1.93 19.56
C GLU A 84 -12.92 2.26 19.61
N LEU A 85 -12.15 1.75 18.62
CA LEU A 85 -10.71 1.92 18.60
C LEU A 85 -10.26 3.35 18.26
N HIS A 86 -11.13 4.17 17.64
CA HIS A 86 -10.81 5.52 17.19
C HIS A 86 -9.45 5.60 16.48
N LEU A 87 -9.25 4.72 15.48
CA LEU A 87 -7.99 4.60 14.76
C LEU A 87 -7.63 5.93 14.08
N SER A 88 -6.37 6.36 14.25
CA SER A 88 -5.79 7.44 13.45
C SER A 88 -5.70 7.05 11.98
N GLN A 89 -5.45 8.01 11.08
CA GLN A 89 -5.29 7.71 9.66
C GLN A 89 -4.14 6.73 9.42
N GLY A 90 -3.00 6.91 10.09
CA GLY A 90 -1.88 5.98 10.01
C GLY A 90 -2.24 4.57 10.51
N GLN A 91 -2.93 4.46 11.64
CA GLN A 91 -3.39 3.18 12.18
C GLN A 91 -4.38 2.48 11.23
N LYS A 92 -5.21 3.23 10.51
CA LYS A 92 -6.08 2.67 9.45
C LYS A 92 -5.25 2.10 8.29
N GLN A 93 -4.17 2.75 7.89
CA GLN A 93 -3.27 2.25 6.86
C GLN A 93 -2.55 0.98 7.31
N LEU A 94 -2.03 0.95 8.55
CA LEU A 94 -1.45 -0.26 9.14
C LEU A 94 -2.46 -1.41 9.18
N PHE A 95 -3.72 -1.12 9.51
CA PHE A 95 -4.77 -2.13 9.50
C PHE A 95 -5.04 -2.69 8.08
N CYS A 96 -5.03 -1.83 7.06
CA CYS A 96 -5.13 -2.27 5.66
C CYS A 96 -3.92 -3.13 5.25
N LEU A 97 -2.72 -2.80 5.76
CA LEU A 97 -1.52 -3.60 5.53
C LEU A 97 -1.62 -4.97 6.21
N ALA A 98 -2.19 -5.06 7.43
CA ALA A 98 -2.48 -6.35 8.09
C ALA A 98 -3.44 -7.22 7.28
N ARG A 99 -4.46 -6.62 6.65
CA ARG A 99 -5.34 -7.35 5.70
C ARG A 99 -4.57 -7.93 4.52
N ALA A 100 -3.60 -7.17 3.99
CA ALA A 100 -2.78 -7.62 2.88
C ALA A 100 -1.83 -8.76 3.30
N LEU A 101 -1.31 -8.75 4.53
CA LEU A 101 -0.51 -9.84 5.10
C LEU A 101 -1.32 -11.14 5.23
N LEU A 102 -2.57 -11.04 5.70
CA LEU A 102 -3.46 -12.20 5.83
C LEU A 102 -3.86 -12.81 4.49
N ASN A 103 -3.97 -11.98 3.47
CA ASN A 103 -4.39 -12.42 2.14
C ASN A 103 -3.32 -12.06 1.10
N PRO A 104 -2.19 -12.78 1.08
CA PRO A 104 -1.10 -12.47 0.17
C PRO A 104 -1.56 -12.57 -1.29
N SER A 105 -1.17 -11.57 -2.09
CA SER A 105 -1.44 -11.49 -3.52
C SER A 105 -0.13 -11.40 -4.30
N GLN A 106 -0.16 -11.59 -5.61
CA GLN A 106 1.04 -11.45 -6.45
C GLN A 106 1.43 -9.98 -6.67
N ILE A 107 0.44 -9.08 -6.59
CA ILE A 107 0.62 -7.64 -6.82
C ILE A 107 0.06 -6.87 -5.63
N LEU A 108 0.87 -5.96 -5.08
CA LEU A 108 0.46 -4.99 -4.07
C LEU A 108 0.49 -3.59 -4.68
N VAL A 109 -0.64 -2.90 -4.68
CA VAL A 109 -0.74 -1.50 -5.14
C VAL A 109 -0.87 -0.60 -3.91
N LEU A 110 0.03 0.36 -3.79
CA LEU A 110 0.05 1.39 -2.76
C LEU A 110 -0.30 2.74 -3.42
N ASP A 111 -1.52 3.20 -3.23
CA ASP A 111 -2.00 4.45 -3.82
C ASP A 111 -2.04 5.53 -2.75
N GLU A 112 -0.99 6.38 -2.72
CA GLU A 112 -0.79 7.45 -1.73
C GLU A 112 -0.92 6.98 -0.26
N ALA A 113 -0.61 5.71 -0.01
CA ALA A 113 -0.86 5.07 1.27
C ALA A 113 -0.14 5.74 2.45
N THR A 114 0.93 6.48 2.21
CA THR A 114 1.73 7.17 3.26
C THR A 114 1.64 8.70 3.22
N SER A 115 0.84 9.28 2.31
CA SER A 115 0.79 10.73 2.11
C SER A 115 0.29 11.52 3.32
N THR A 116 -0.56 10.93 4.15
CA THR A 116 -1.23 11.56 5.31
C THR A 116 -0.83 10.94 6.65
N VAL A 117 0.17 10.07 6.68
CA VAL A 117 0.62 9.42 7.92
C VAL A 117 1.86 10.15 8.49
N ASP A 118 2.04 10.02 9.81
CA ASP A 118 3.25 10.51 10.48
C ASP A 118 4.46 9.66 10.11
N GLU A 119 5.65 10.20 10.34
CA GLU A 119 6.93 9.59 9.97
C GLU A 119 7.14 8.21 10.61
N HIS A 120 6.77 8.06 11.89
CA HIS A 120 6.91 6.80 12.60
C HIS A 120 6.01 5.70 12.00
N THR A 121 4.78 6.02 11.67
CA THR A 121 3.86 5.10 11.00
C THR A 121 4.36 4.71 9.61
N ASP A 122 4.91 5.67 8.86
CA ASP A 122 5.52 5.40 7.55
C ASP A 122 6.71 4.45 7.66
N GLU A 123 7.62 4.66 8.62
CA GLU A 123 8.74 3.75 8.89
C GLU A 123 8.27 2.31 9.16
N ILE A 124 7.21 2.14 9.99
CA ILE A 124 6.63 0.82 10.25
C ILE A 124 6.11 0.20 8.95
N MET A 125 5.34 0.95 8.16
CA MET A 125 4.79 0.48 6.89
C MET A 125 5.89 0.04 5.94
N GLN A 126 6.91 0.87 5.73
CA GLN A 126 8.05 0.57 4.86
C GLN A 126 8.80 -0.69 5.32
N LYS A 127 9.03 -0.81 6.63
CA LYS A 127 9.67 -2.00 7.21
C LYS A 127 8.85 -3.26 6.95
N VAL A 128 7.55 -3.22 7.22
CA VAL A 128 6.65 -4.37 7.01
C VAL A 128 6.61 -4.76 5.53
N ILE A 129 6.52 -3.78 4.63
CA ILE A 129 6.51 -4.00 3.19
C ILE A 129 7.79 -4.70 2.74
N ARG A 130 8.96 -4.18 3.11
CA ARG A 130 10.26 -4.78 2.75
C ARG A 130 10.43 -6.20 3.28
N GLN A 131 9.96 -6.47 4.50
CA GLN A 131 10.16 -7.77 5.14
C GLN A 131 9.19 -8.85 4.67
N ASN A 132 7.97 -8.49 4.30
CA ASN A 132 6.90 -9.47 4.07
C ASN A 132 6.42 -9.55 2.61
N PHE A 133 6.74 -8.55 1.77
CA PHE A 133 6.22 -8.49 0.40
C PHE A 133 7.32 -8.56 -0.69
N GLY A 134 8.54 -8.94 -0.32
CA GLY A 134 9.69 -8.98 -1.24
C GLY A 134 9.60 -9.95 -2.42
N SER A 135 8.64 -10.88 -2.42
CA SER A 135 8.37 -11.80 -3.54
C SER A 135 7.25 -11.32 -4.46
N GLN A 136 6.67 -10.17 -4.20
CA GLN A 136 5.52 -9.63 -4.91
C GLN A 136 5.94 -8.45 -5.79
N THR A 137 5.13 -8.18 -6.82
CA THR A 137 5.26 -6.93 -7.57
C THR A 137 4.59 -5.81 -6.78
N ILE A 138 5.36 -4.81 -6.36
CA ILE A 138 4.85 -3.66 -5.62
C ILE A 138 4.76 -2.48 -6.59
N ILE A 139 3.58 -1.89 -6.71
CA ILE A 139 3.33 -0.69 -7.50
C ILE A 139 2.97 0.44 -6.52
N THR A 140 3.80 1.47 -6.45
CA THR A 140 3.59 2.59 -5.54
C THR A 140 3.31 3.87 -6.32
N VAL A 141 2.19 4.52 -6.02
CA VAL A 141 1.98 5.92 -6.39
C VAL A 141 2.38 6.76 -5.18
N ALA A 142 3.49 7.49 -5.30
CA ALA A 142 4.11 8.16 -4.18
C ALA A 142 4.13 9.68 -4.34
N HIS A 143 3.89 10.37 -3.22
CA HIS A 143 4.11 11.80 -3.07
C HIS A 143 5.42 12.13 -2.33
N ARG A 144 5.98 11.16 -1.62
CA ARG A 144 7.28 11.28 -0.95
C ARG A 144 8.32 10.59 -1.79
N LEU A 145 9.24 11.35 -2.36
CA LEU A 145 10.25 10.81 -3.27
C LEU A 145 11.28 9.90 -2.57
N GLU A 146 11.53 10.11 -1.27
CA GLU A 146 12.46 9.28 -0.51
C GLU A 146 12.04 7.80 -0.52
N SER A 147 10.74 7.53 -0.47
CA SER A 147 10.22 6.16 -0.50
C SER A 147 10.38 5.47 -1.85
N ILE A 148 10.64 6.25 -2.93
CA ILE A 148 10.81 5.71 -4.29
C ILE A 148 12.21 5.13 -4.48
N LEU A 149 13.21 5.60 -3.74
CA LEU A 149 14.59 5.18 -3.93
C LEU A 149 14.84 3.69 -3.69
N ASP A 150 13.98 3.05 -2.91
CA ASP A 150 14.06 1.62 -2.62
C ASP A 150 13.39 0.74 -3.70
N HIS A 151 12.85 1.34 -4.78
CA HIS A 151 12.21 0.61 -5.87
C HIS A 151 13.19 0.32 -7.01
N ASP A 152 12.95 -0.78 -7.73
CA ASP A 152 13.77 -1.18 -8.89
C ASP A 152 13.60 -0.25 -10.09
N THR A 153 12.44 0.38 -10.21
CA THR A 153 12.11 1.21 -11.38
C THR A 153 11.15 2.31 -11.00
N VAL A 154 11.42 3.52 -11.46
CA VAL A 154 10.50 4.65 -11.40
C VAL A 154 9.94 4.95 -12.78
N VAL A 155 8.66 5.31 -12.83
CA VAL A 155 7.96 5.78 -14.02
C VAL A 155 7.45 7.18 -13.76
N VAL A 156 7.98 8.17 -14.46
CA VAL A 156 7.51 9.56 -14.38
C VAL A 156 6.44 9.78 -15.44
N LEU A 157 5.28 10.26 -15.00
CA LEU A 157 4.14 10.59 -15.86
C LEU A 157 4.00 12.12 -15.96
N ASP A 158 3.89 12.62 -17.17
CA ASP A 158 3.56 14.02 -17.45
C ASP A 158 2.53 14.10 -18.58
N GLY A 159 1.53 14.98 -18.41
CA GLY A 159 0.48 15.19 -19.40
C GLY A 159 -0.24 13.91 -19.87
N GLY A 160 -0.34 12.86 -18.98
CA GLY A 160 -0.96 11.58 -19.30
C GLY A 160 -0.09 10.65 -20.16
N ARG A 161 1.22 10.92 -20.24
CA ARG A 161 2.20 10.10 -20.99
C ARG A 161 3.37 9.75 -20.09
N ILE A 162 4.04 8.65 -20.42
CA ILE A 162 5.33 8.33 -19.79
C ILE A 162 6.36 9.33 -20.32
N ALA A 163 6.88 10.17 -19.41
CA ALA A 163 7.93 11.12 -19.68
C ALA A 163 9.31 10.48 -19.50
N GLU A 164 9.47 9.62 -18.50
CA GLU A 164 10.72 8.96 -18.18
C GLU A 164 10.47 7.62 -17.47
N ILE A 165 11.40 6.68 -17.64
CA ILE A 165 11.41 5.39 -16.96
C ILE A 165 12.85 4.94 -16.73
N GLY A 166 13.16 4.46 -15.51
CA GLY A 166 14.51 3.98 -15.20
C GLY A 166 14.72 3.63 -13.74
N ASP A 167 15.93 3.22 -13.41
CA ASP A 167 16.37 3.06 -12.03
C ASP A 167 16.44 4.42 -11.33
N PRO A 168 15.84 4.59 -10.14
CA PRO A 168 15.79 5.88 -9.45
C PRO A 168 17.18 6.46 -9.14
N HIS A 169 18.15 5.62 -8.77
CA HIS A 169 19.51 6.08 -8.46
C HIS A 169 20.27 6.51 -9.70
N GLU A 170 20.09 5.79 -10.84
CA GLU A 170 20.69 6.16 -12.11
C GLU A 170 20.13 7.49 -12.64
N LEU A 171 18.82 7.70 -12.51
CA LEU A 171 18.17 8.94 -12.91
C LEU A 171 18.62 10.11 -12.04
N LEU A 172 18.73 9.94 -10.72
CA LEU A 172 19.24 10.97 -9.82
C LEU A 172 20.71 11.31 -10.07
N ALA A 173 21.53 10.33 -10.44
CA ALA A 173 22.93 10.58 -10.75
C ALA A 173 23.13 11.50 -11.98
N GLN A 174 22.14 11.57 -12.85
CA GLN A 174 22.12 12.49 -14.01
C GLN A 174 21.60 13.88 -13.65
N GLY A 175 21.07 14.06 -12.43
CA GLY A 175 20.62 15.34 -11.89
C GLY A 175 19.45 15.95 -12.68
N GLU A 176 19.50 17.26 -12.94
CA GLU A 176 18.42 18.00 -13.62
C GLU A 176 18.28 17.69 -15.12
N ASP A 177 19.14 16.85 -15.67
CA ASP A 177 19.00 16.38 -17.06
C ASP A 177 17.83 15.38 -17.19
N THR A 178 17.33 14.82 -16.07
CA THR A 178 16.20 13.90 -16.01
C THR A 178 14.95 14.57 -15.42
N GLU A 179 13.76 14.10 -15.79
CA GLU A 179 12.50 14.55 -15.21
C GLU A 179 12.42 14.19 -13.72
N PHE A 180 12.85 12.97 -13.36
CA PHE A 180 12.89 12.53 -11.98
C PHE A 180 13.83 13.37 -11.11
N GLY A 181 15.02 13.71 -11.62
CA GLY A 181 15.97 14.57 -10.93
C GLY A 181 15.45 16.00 -10.72
N ARG A 182 14.71 16.55 -11.68
CA ARG A 182 14.02 17.85 -11.53
C ARG A 182 12.95 17.81 -10.45
N LEU A 183 12.10 16.76 -10.45
CA LEU A 183 11.07 16.56 -9.43
C LEU A 183 11.68 16.40 -8.05
N TRP A 184 12.76 15.61 -7.95
CA TRP A 184 13.50 15.43 -6.70
C TRP A 184 13.97 16.74 -6.10
N LYS A 185 14.63 17.58 -6.91
CA LYS A 185 15.11 18.89 -6.47
C LYS A 185 13.98 19.84 -6.08
N PHE A 186 12.88 19.82 -6.81
CA PHE A 186 11.72 20.68 -6.54
C PHE A 186 11.02 20.32 -5.21
N LEU A 187 10.99 19.05 -4.85
CA LEU A 187 10.28 18.55 -3.65
C LEU A 187 11.17 18.48 -2.41
N GLN A 188 12.50 18.61 -2.54
CA GLN A 188 13.37 18.79 -1.38
C GLN A 188 13.25 20.24 -0.88
N PRO A 189 12.90 20.48 0.40
CA PRO A 189 12.96 21.82 0.95
C PRO A 189 14.43 22.29 0.87
N GLU A 190 14.63 23.51 0.37
CA GLU A 190 15.95 24.15 0.40
C GLU A 190 16.49 24.08 1.84
N SER A 191 17.53 23.30 2.04
CA SER A 191 18.26 23.25 3.30
C SER A 191 18.94 24.62 3.47
N SER A 192 18.30 25.52 4.22
CA SER A 192 18.87 26.81 4.65
C SER A 192 19.67 26.63 5.92
#